data_b1d3cd59339a82ad7b9b40baecf81749
#
_entry.id   b1d3cd59339a82ad7b9b40baecf81749
#
_cell.length_a   1.000
_cell.length_b   1.000
_cell.length_c   1.000
_cell.angle_alpha   90.00
_cell.angle_beta   90.00
_cell.angle_gamma   90.00
#
_symmetry.space_group_name_H-M   'P 1'
#
loop_
_entity.id
_entity.type
_entity.pdbx_description
1 polymer ?
#
loop_
_entity_poly.entity_id
_entity_poly.type
_entity_poly.pdbx_seq_one_letter_code
_entity_poly.pdbx_strand_id
1 'polypeptide(L)'
;MKNLKSYNLEGFGVLLAVSGGKDSMTMLDLFNYFKYELKLNLVVCHFNHSLRDDADRDEKFVKTQCEKYGLKFYSKKEDVLLYSNENKLSTEEGARFLRYKFFDEVKRIENLEYIATAHNKNDLAETVIMRILRGTGINGLIGIQSERGDLIRPILNFSRDEIEKYIEENNIPFVEDKTNFEELYLRNKIRLNLFPILKNEYNPRILDAISRLSNIAFDYSTISREYIASKEGLLWEFNKEKILVYIEKLKLQSRSFRNIMYREFFEFISKDPDGINYKIIEEIDNLIFSKTGKYIEIKNVVFKIEYDKLLIYDKNIFENLEMKFYFENLDFSLYSTKFFDIIIEQSSFEEFKNLKQNKDLLFINKKYLDFLKIRNKENGDFLELEFGKKKLKDIFIDEKVSKDIRKNIPIFEIENNIVWVPNIRRSNRYLVDEKDDIIKIRVLSKE
;
A
#
# COMPACT_ATOMS: atom_id res chain seq x y z
N MET A 1 28.91 19.41 0.54
CA MET A 1 29.81 18.24 0.46
C MET A 1 29.45 17.09 1.41
N LYS A 2 29.09 17.30 2.69
CA LYS A 2 28.72 16.19 3.61
C LYS A 2 27.46 15.39 3.20
N ASN A 3 26.54 15.97 2.43
CA ASN A 3 25.25 15.36 2.14
C ASN A 3 25.28 14.13 1.25
N LEU A 4 26.12 14.09 0.19
CA LEU A 4 26.18 12.91 -0.69
C LEU A 4 26.76 11.68 0.00
N LYS A 5 27.75 11.92 0.89
CA LYS A 5 28.39 10.84 1.67
C LYS A 5 27.45 10.23 2.74
N SER A 6 26.41 10.96 3.17
CA SER A 6 25.44 10.43 4.15
C SER A 6 24.50 9.37 3.58
N TYR A 7 24.39 9.25 2.26
CA TYR A 7 23.53 8.26 1.60
C TYR A 7 24.16 6.88 1.39
N ASN A 8 25.43 6.70 1.82
CA ASN A 8 26.17 5.42 1.66
C ASN A 8 26.10 4.84 0.23
N LEU A 9 26.30 5.70 -0.78
CA LEU A 9 26.15 5.37 -2.20
C LEU A 9 27.37 4.71 -2.84
N GLU A 10 28.42 4.37 -2.09
CA GLU A 10 29.65 3.82 -2.66
C GLU A 10 29.38 2.51 -3.42
N GLY A 11 29.75 2.50 -4.71
CA GLY A 11 29.63 1.35 -5.59
C GLY A 11 28.23 1.16 -6.20
N PHE A 12 27.26 2.03 -5.90
CA PHE A 12 25.89 1.89 -6.41
C PHE A 12 25.67 2.61 -7.75
N GLY A 13 24.62 2.14 -8.45
CA GLY A 13 24.08 2.78 -9.63
C GLY A 13 23.00 3.82 -9.29
N VAL A 14 23.13 5.02 -9.85
CA VAL A 14 22.20 6.13 -9.59
C VAL A 14 21.69 6.73 -10.89
N LEU A 15 20.36 6.74 -11.05
CA LEU A 15 19.67 7.50 -12.08
C LEU A 15 19.51 8.94 -11.64
N LEU A 16 20.02 9.89 -12.41
CA LEU A 16 19.88 11.33 -12.17
C LEU A 16 18.76 11.90 -13.02
N ALA A 17 17.69 12.40 -12.38
CA ALA A 17 16.59 13.08 -13.04
C ALA A 17 16.97 14.55 -13.32
N VAL A 18 17.32 14.88 -14.56
CA VAL A 18 17.86 16.18 -14.94
C VAL A 18 16.92 16.90 -15.90
N SER A 19 16.39 18.06 -15.49
CA SER A 19 15.54 18.91 -16.32
C SER A 19 16.32 19.98 -17.14
N GLY A 20 17.56 20.25 -16.78
CA GLY A 20 18.38 21.32 -17.35
C GLY A 20 18.38 22.62 -16.52
N GLY A 21 17.44 22.78 -15.57
CA GLY A 21 17.38 23.94 -14.70
C GLY A 21 18.44 23.93 -13.59
N LYS A 22 18.63 25.09 -12.91
CA LYS A 22 19.66 25.33 -11.87
C LYS A 22 19.82 24.17 -10.88
N ASP A 23 18.72 23.75 -10.26
CA ASP A 23 18.74 22.69 -9.22
C ASP A 23 19.25 21.36 -9.79
N SER A 24 18.74 20.95 -10.93
CA SER A 24 19.11 19.66 -11.54
C SER A 24 20.53 19.65 -12.10
N MET A 25 21.01 20.79 -12.62
CA MET A 25 22.40 20.91 -13.06
C MET A 25 23.38 20.96 -11.90
N THR A 26 23.02 21.58 -10.78
CA THR A 26 23.80 21.48 -9.53
C THR A 26 23.92 20.05 -9.05
N MET A 27 22.81 19.31 -9.03
CA MET A 27 22.80 17.88 -8.66
C MET A 27 23.69 17.06 -9.61
N LEU A 28 23.57 17.27 -10.91
CA LEU A 28 24.39 16.57 -11.92
C LEU A 28 25.88 16.81 -11.71
N ASP A 29 26.28 18.05 -11.49
CA ASP A 29 27.67 18.45 -11.26
C ASP A 29 28.23 17.83 -9.97
N LEU A 30 27.48 17.87 -8.86
CA LEU A 30 27.86 17.25 -7.62
C LEU A 30 28.09 15.73 -7.76
N PHE A 31 27.19 15.03 -8.45
CA PHE A 31 27.35 13.59 -8.68
C PHE A 31 28.53 13.29 -9.57
N ASN A 32 28.74 14.07 -10.62
CA ASN A 32 29.89 13.91 -11.51
C ASN A 32 31.22 14.17 -10.77
N TYR A 33 31.27 15.16 -9.87
CA TYR A 33 32.44 15.44 -9.04
C TYR A 33 32.80 14.25 -8.14
N PHE A 34 31.80 13.63 -7.50
CA PHE A 34 32.03 12.49 -6.59
C PHE A 34 32.02 11.12 -7.28
N LYS A 35 31.78 11.05 -8.58
CA LYS A 35 31.64 9.79 -9.34
C LYS A 35 32.77 8.80 -9.10
N TYR A 36 34.01 9.25 -9.18
CA TYR A 36 35.18 8.39 -9.03
C TYR A 36 35.47 8.05 -7.57
N GLU A 37 35.32 9.01 -6.66
CA GLU A 37 35.56 8.81 -5.23
C GLU A 37 34.59 7.75 -4.66
N LEU A 38 33.33 7.83 -5.04
CA LEU A 38 32.26 6.93 -4.59
C LEU A 38 32.02 5.75 -5.55
N LYS A 39 32.81 5.59 -6.60
CA LYS A 39 32.68 4.52 -7.61
C LYS A 39 31.27 4.37 -8.17
N LEU A 40 30.59 5.49 -8.43
CA LEU A 40 29.19 5.51 -8.86
C LEU A 40 29.04 5.12 -10.32
N ASN A 41 28.01 4.31 -10.63
CA ASN A 41 27.50 4.14 -11.98
C ASN A 41 26.35 5.16 -12.20
N LEU A 42 26.59 6.21 -13.00
CA LEU A 42 25.66 7.31 -13.22
C LEU A 42 25.00 7.23 -14.57
N VAL A 43 23.67 7.33 -14.57
CA VAL A 43 22.84 7.44 -15.77
C VAL A 43 21.93 8.64 -15.64
N VAL A 44 21.82 9.45 -16.68
CA VAL A 44 20.99 10.67 -16.71
C VAL A 44 19.70 10.41 -17.46
N CYS A 45 18.58 10.80 -16.85
CA CYS A 45 17.25 10.79 -17.48
C CYS A 45 16.68 12.19 -17.58
N HIS A 46 16.23 12.54 -18.79
CA HIS A 46 15.47 13.76 -19.07
C HIS A 46 14.07 13.40 -19.55
N PHE A 47 13.04 13.97 -18.92
CA PHE A 47 11.65 13.78 -19.35
C PHE A 47 11.12 15.05 -20.01
N ASN A 48 10.83 14.94 -21.30
CA ASN A 48 10.28 16.03 -22.11
C ASN A 48 8.75 15.96 -22.05
N HIS A 49 8.14 16.93 -21.38
CA HIS A 49 6.69 16.99 -21.16
C HIS A 49 5.87 17.40 -22.39
N SER A 50 6.52 17.81 -23.47
CA SER A 50 5.87 18.35 -24.71
C SER A 50 4.88 19.50 -24.48
N LEU A 51 5.03 20.23 -23.38
CA LEU A 51 4.14 21.33 -23.02
C LEU A 51 4.61 22.69 -23.56
N ARG A 52 5.80 22.74 -24.16
CA ARG A 52 6.45 23.99 -24.64
C ARG A 52 7.23 23.76 -25.92
N ASP A 53 7.34 24.83 -26.72
CA ASP A 53 8.15 24.84 -27.96
C ASP A 53 9.66 24.68 -27.65
N ASP A 54 10.12 25.16 -26.49
CA ASP A 54 11.53 25.12 -26.08
C ASP A 54 11.98 23.76 -25.47
N ALA A 55 11.07 22.80 -25.27
CA ALA A 55 11.38 21.54 -24.58
C ALA A 55 12.44 20.68 -25.32
N ASP A 56 12.47 20.71 -26.63
CA ASP A 56 13.45 19.98 -27.43
C ASP A 56 14.86 20.65 -27.33
N ARG A 57 14.92 21.97 -27.11
CA ARG A 57 16.17 22.68 -26.80
C ARG A 57 16.76 22.29 -25.46
N ASP A 58 15.91 22.15 -24.43
CA ASP A 58 16.31 21.74 -23.09
C ASP A 58 16.87 20.32 -23.10
N GLU A 59 16.20 19.39 -23.79
CA GLU A 59 16.67 18.03 -24.00
C GLU A 59 18.06 17.99 -24.67
N LYS A 60 18.24 18.73 -25.76
CA LYS A 60 19.53 18.83 -26.45
C LYS A 60 20.63 19.40 -25.54
N PHE A 61 20.29 20.41 -24.75
CA PHE A 61 21.23 21.01 -23.78
C PHE A 61 21.70 19.96 -22.78
N VAL A 62 20.77 19.22 -22.09
CA VAL A 62 21.13 18.20 -21.13
C VAL A 62 21.96 17.09 -21.77
N LYS A 63 21.59 16.63 -22.98
CA LYS A 63 22.35 15.64 -23.72
C LYS A 63 23.79 16.08 -23.94
N THR A 64 24.00 17.35 -24.38
CA THR A 64 25.34 17.91 -24.60
C THR A 64 26.17 17.96 -23.31
N GLN A 65 25.54 18.25 -22.15
CA GLN A 65 26.27 18.20 -20.87
C GLN A 65 26.64 16.77 -20.48
N CYS A 66 25.75 15.79 -20.73
CA CYS A 66 26.05 14.38 -20.49
C CYS A 66 27.23 13.87 -21.36
N GLU A 67 27.28 14.27 -22.61
CA GLU A 67 28.39 13.97 -23.53
C GLU A 67 29.73 14.51 -22.98
N LYS A 68 29.75 15.76 -22.47
CA LYS A 68 30.94 16.36 -21.84
C LYS A 68 31.41 15.60 -20.59
N TYR A 69 30.49 15.06 -19.78
CA TYR A 69 30.78 14.32 -18.56
C TYR A 69 30.99 12.83 -18.80
N GLY A 70 30.82 12.34 -20.03
CA GLY A 70 30.92 10.92 -20.37
C GLY A 70 29.88 10.07 -19.67
N LEU A 71 28.65 10.58 -19.55
CA LEU A 71 27.53 9.92 -18.90
C LEU A 71 26.52 9.39 -19.93
N LYS A 72 25.92 8.23 -19.64
CA LYS A 72 24.79 7.73 -20.40
C LYS A 72 23.58 8.64 -20.25
N PHE A 73 22.86 8.88 -21.34
CA PHE A 73 21.71 9.76 -21.41
C PHE A 73 20.50 9.04 -22.00
N TYR A 74 19.36 9.13 -21.31
CA TYR A 74 18.06 8.68 -21.77
C TYR A 74 17.08 9.83 -21.76
N SER A 75 16.28 9.95 -22.82
CA SER A 75 15.16 10.90 -22.87
C SER A 75 13.88 10.23 -23.32
N LYS A 76 12.76 10.72 -22.83
CA LYS A 76 11.43 10.31 -23.25
C LYS A 76 10.54 11.53 -23.41
N LYS A 77 9.82 11.58 -24.56
CA LYS A 77 8.85 12.63 -24.87
C LYS A 77 7.45 12.02 -24.85
N GLU A 78 6.54 12.61 -24.07
CA GLU A 78 5.16 12.13 -23.92
C GLU A 78 4.19 13.29 -23.92
N ASP A 79 3.00 13.10 -24.51
CA ASP A 79 1.90 14.06 -24.44
C ASP A 79 1.18 13.95 -23.08
N VAL A 80 1.61 14.78 -22.14
CA VAL A 80 1.07 14.80 -20.78
C VAL A 80 -0.40 15.23 -20.75
N LEU A 81 -0.83 16.15 -21.64
CA LEU A 81 -2.21 16.63 -21.66
C LEU A 81 -3.17 15.53 -22.09
N LEU A 82 -2.82 14.79 -23.15
CA LEU A 82 -3.60 13.65 -23.60
C LEU A 82 -3.74 12.61 -22.50
N TYR A 83 -2.61 12.20 -21.90
CA TYR A 83 -2.60 11.21 -20.84
C TYR A 83 -3.44 11.63 -19.61
N SER A 84 -3.31 12.89 -19.18
CA SER A 84 -4.05 13.42 -18.03
C SER A 84 -5.56 13.42 -18.27
N ASN A 85 -6.00 13.81 -19.47
CA ASN A 85 -7.41 13.83 -19.84
C ASN A 85 -8.02 12.42 -19.87
N GLU A 86 -7.32 11.45 -20.46
CA GLU A 86 -7.77 10.06 -20.55
C GLU A 86 -7.90 9.40 -19.17
N ASN A 87 -7.01 9.76 -18.23
CA ASN A 87 -6.97 9.17 -16.89
C ASN A 87 -7.65 10.02 -15.80
N LYS A 88 -8.28 11.15 -16.17
CA LYS A 88 -8.96 12.10 -15.25
C LYS A 88 -8.03 12.60 -14.13
N LEU A 89 -6.78 12.87 -14.49
CA LEU A 89 -5.76 13.43 -13.61
C LEU A 89 -5.56 14.92 -13.90
N SER A 90 -5.04 15.66 -12.92
CA SER A 90 -4.48 16.97 -13.20
C SER A 90 -3.23 16.82 -14.09
N THR A 91 -2.89 17.87 -14.84
CA THR A 91 -1.67 17.88 -15.70
C THR A 91 -0.41 17.60 -14.86
N GLU A 92 -0.34 18.11 -13.63
CA GLU A 92 0.80 17.88 -12.72
C GLU A 92 0.89 16.41 -12.28
N GLU A 93 -0.23 15.78 -11.92
CA GLU A 93 -0.28 14.36 -11.57
C GLU A 93 0.08 13.45 -12.73
N GLY A 94 -0.47 13.72 -13.93
CA GLY A 94 -0.14 12.99 -15.15
C GLY A 94 1.34 13.10 -15.52
N ALA A 95 1.89 14.33 -15.51
CA ALA A 95 3.30 14.58 -15.73
C ALA A 95 4.20 13.83 -14.75
N ARG A 96 3.82 13.86 -13.46
CA ARG A 96 4.53 13.16 -12.42
C ARG A 96 4.49 11.65 -12.62
N PHE A 97 3.33 11.07 -12.93
CA PHE A 97 3.17 9.63 -13.14
C PHE A 97 4.03 9.15 -14.31
N LEU A 98 3.92 9.80 -15.49
CA LEU A 98 4.67 9.41 -16.68
C LEU A 98 6.19 9.52 -16.47
N ARG A 99 6.62 10.59 -15.79
CA ARG A 99 8.04 10.81 -15.47
C ARG A 99 8.61 9.71 -14.58
N TYR A 100 7.93 9.34 -13.47
CA TYR A 100 8.42 8.27 -12.60
C TYR A 100 8.35 6.90 -13.25
N LYS A 101 7.32 6.62 -14.06
CA LYS A 101 7.24 5.41 -14.87
C LYS A 101 8.46 5.26 -15.79
N PHE A 102 8.85 6.34 -16.47
CA PHE A 102 10.04 6.35 -17.32
C PHE A 102 11.34 6.15 -16.51
N PHE A 103 11.46 6.78 -15.36
CA PHE A 103 12.62 6.58 -14.49
C PHE A 103 12.74 5.13 -14.02
N ASP A 104 11.64 4.50 -13.63
CA ASP A 104 11.61 3.09 -13.23
C ASP A 104 11.95 2.14 -14.39
N GLU A 105 11.53 2.47 -15.62
CA GLU A 105 11.90 1.72 -16.83
C GLU A 105 13.41 1.74 -17.04
N VAL A 106 14.04 2.93 -17.04
CA VAL A 106 15.49 3.08 -17.24
C VAL A 106 16.28 2.50 -16.09
N LYS A 107 15.83 2.70 -14.84
CA LYS A 107 16.46 2.11 -13.65
C LYS A 107 16.59 0.60 -13.78
N ARG A 108 15.53 -0.08 -14.27
CA ARG A 108 15.54 -1.54 -14.49
C ARG A 108 16.46 -1.95 -15.64
N ILE A 109 16.44 -1.21 -16.76
CA ILE A 109 17.30 -1.50 -17.94
C ILE A 109 18.78 -1.41 -17.59
N GLU A 110 19.16 -0.39 -16.81
CA GLU A 110 20.56 -0.13 -16.45
C GLU A 110 20.98 -0.80 -15.12
N ASN A 111 20.04 -1.52 -14.47
CA ASN A 111 20.25 -2.20 -13.18
C ASN A 111 20.80 -1.24 -12.11
N LEU A 112 20.08 -0.14 -11.88
CA LEU A 112 20.46 0.90 -10.92
C LEU A 112 19.69 0.72 -9.61
N GLU A 113 20.27 1.14 -8.49
CA GLU A 113 19.67 1.03 -7.16
C GLU A 113 18.82 2.25 -6.80
N TYR A 114 19.27 3.45 -7.18
CA TYR A 114 18.65 4.71 -6.75
C TYR A 114 18.21 5.61 -7.89
N ILE A 115 17.21 6.45 -7.59
CA ILE A 115 16.77 7.57 -8.42
C ILE A 115 17.02 8.86 -7.63
N ALA A 116 17.82 9.78 -8.18
CA ALA A 116 18.09 11.08 -7.57
C ALA A 116 17.27 12.20 -8.23
N THR A 117 16.59 13.01 -7.42
CA THR A 117 15.83 14.18 -7.88
C THR A 117 16.30 15.45 -7.19
N ALA A 118 16.25 16.56 -7.90
CA ALA A 118 16.83 17.84 -7.50
C ALA A 118 15.87 18.73 -6.68
N HIS A 119 15.14 18.15 -5.71
CA HIS A 119 14.36 18.96 -4.78
C HIS A 119 15.28 19.65 -3.79
N ASN A 120 14.98 20.92 -3.49
CA ASN A 120 15.77 21.77 -2.62
C ASN A 120 15.01 22.20 -1.33
N LYS A 121 15.65 22.97 -0.45
CA LYS A 121 15.07 23.43 0.83
C LYS A 121 13.83 24.31 0.63
N ASN A 122 13.79 25.11 -0.43
CA ASN A 122 12.62 25.93 -0.74
C ASN A 122 11.44 25.06 -1.15
N ASP A 123 11.66 23.98 -1.93
CA ASP A 123 10.60 23.04 -2.32
C ASP A 123 10.00 22.32 -1.11
N LEU A 124 10.85 21.93 -0.14
CA LEU A 124 10.40 21.40 1.15
C LEU A 124 9.50 22.40 1.86
N ALA A 125 9.96 23.63 2.00
CA ALA A 125 9.23 24.67 2.71
C ALA A 125 7.90 25.02 2.01
N GLU A 126 7.90 25.15 0.68
CA GLU A 126 6.69 25.34 -0.14
C GLU A 126 5.69 24.22 0.13
N THR A 127 6.15 22.97 0.13
CA THR A 127 5.29 21.80 0.36
C THR A 127 4.70 21.78 1.77
N VAL A 128 5.47 22.09 2.79
CA VAL A 128 5.00 22.16 4.19
C VAL A 128 3.94 23.24 4.34
N ILE A 129 4.19 24.45 3.82
CA ILE A 129 3.21 25.56 3.85
C ILE A 129 1.92 25.20 3.10
N MET A 130 2.02 24.60 1.90
CA MET A 130 0.84 24.15 1.15
C MET A 130 -0.01 23.17 1.96
N ARG A 131 0.62 22.26 2.67
CA ARG A 131 -0.08 21.28 3.52
C ARG A 131 -0.70 21.93 4.76
N ILE A 132 -0.03 22.89 5.39
CA ILE A 132 -0.59 23.68 6.50
C ILE A 132 -1.85 24.42 6.05
N LEU A 133 -1.82 25.07 4.89
CA LEU A 133 -2.97 25.81 4.34
C LEU A 133 -4.17 24.91 4.01
N ARG A 134 -3.93 23.65 3.67
CA ARG A 134 -4.99 22.64 3.43
C ARG A 134 -5.51 21.98 4.71
N GLY A 135 -4.82 22.19 5.83
CA GLY A 135 -5.09 21.50 7.09
C GLY A 135 -4.42 20.13 7.11
N THR A 136 -3.32 19.99 7.85
CA THR A 136 -2.55 18.76 7.90
C THR A 136 -2.25 18.32 9.33
N GLY A 137 -2.02 17.01 9.51
CA GLY A 137 -1.45 16.43 10.72
C GLY A 137 0.08 16.41 10.67
N ILE A 138 0.68 15.74 11.67
CA ILE A 138 2.13 15.68 11.84
C ILE A 138 2.83 15.06 10.62
N ASN A 139 2.24 14.02 9.99
CA ASN A 139 2.80 13.36 8.82
C ASN A 139 2.87 14.30 7.60
N GLY A 140 1.93 15.23 7.46
CA GLY A 140 2.01 16.23 6.41
C GLY A 140 3.09 17.28 6.65
N LEU A 141 3.45 17.57 7.91
CA LEU A 141 4.54 18.52 8.24
C LEU A 141 5.93 17.95 7.87
N ILE A 142 6.06 16.64 7.68
CA ILE A 142 7.29 16.02 7.17
C ILE A 142 7.67 16.59 5.79
N GLY A 143 6.68 16.99 4.98
CA GLY A 143 6.92 17.58 3.68
C GLY A 143 7.60 16.60 2.70
N ILE A 144 8.76 17.00 2.19
CA ILE A 144 9.59 16.21 1.27
C ILE A 144 10.70 15.53 2.09
N GLN A 145 10.77 14.20 2.05
CA GLN A 145 11.83 13.44 2.73
C GLN A 145 13.11 13.39 1.88
N SER A 146 14.27 13.34 2.52
CA SER A 146 15.57 13.17 1.85
C SER A 146 15.67 11.85 1.12
N GLU A 147 15.06 10.80 1.70
CA GLU A 147 14.97 9.45 1.14
C GLU A 147 13.55 8.91 1.24
N ARG A 148 13.12 8.16 0.23
CA ARG A 148 11.87 7.41 0.24
C ARG A 148 12.00 6.18 -0.65
N GLY A 149 12.27 5.03 -0.03
CA GLY A 149 12.62 3.82 -0.78
C GLY A 149 13.92 4.03 -1.56
N ASP A 150 13.86 3.86 -2.86
CA ASP A 150 14.98 4.07 -3.78
C ASP A 150 15.13 5.50 -4.31
N LEU A 151 14.23 6.40 -3.92
CA LEU A 151 14.26 7.80 -4.33
C LEU A 151 15.00 8.66 -3.32
N ILE A 152 16.08 9.33 -3.77
CA ILE A 152 16.93 10.21 -2.96
C ILE A 152 16.86 11.67 -3.44
N ARG A 153 17.12 12.62 -2.53
CA ARG A 153 17.10 14.07 -2.81
C ARG A 153 18.34 14.76 -2.23
N PRO A 154 19.47 14.61 -2.89
CA PRO A 154 20.78 14.97 -2.35
C PRO A 154 20.95 16.46 -2.05
N ILE A 155 20.20 17.32 -2.71
CA ILE A 155 20.29 18.77 -2.53
C ILE A 155 19.14 19.35 -1.69
N LEU A 156 18.34 18.50 -1.00
CA LEU A 156 17.17 18.93 -0.23
C LEU A 156 17.52 19.92 0.90
N ASN A 157 18.74 19.86 1.42
CA ASN A 157 19.19 20.73 2.52
C ASN A 157 19.75 22.07 2.02
N PHE A 158 19.87 22.29 0.73
CA PHE A 158 20.37 23.53 0.15
C PHE A 158 19.22 24.44 -0.26
N SER A 159 19.36 25.74 0.08
CA SER A 159 18.45 26.78 -0.40
C SER A 159 18.77 27.15 -1.85
N ARG A 160 17.82 27.83 -2.52
CA ARG A 160 18.07 28.39 -3.87
C ARG A 160 19.21 29.39 -3.86
N ASP A 161 19.31 30.22 -2.84
CA ASP A 161 20.40 31.19 -2.73
C ASP A 161 21.78 30.49 -2.68
N GLU A 162 21.89 29.36 -1.97
CA GLU A 162 23.10 28.52 -1.92
C GLU A 162 23.38 27.80 -3.24
N ILE A 163 22.34 27.34 -3.94
CA ILE A 163 22.43 26.70 -5.27
C ILE A 163 22.90 27.73 -6.31
N GLU A 164 22.33 28.92 -6.33
CA GLU A 164 22.73 30.01 -7.25
C GLU A 164 24.19 30.38 -7.06
N LYS A 165 24.61 30.56 -5.81
CA LYS A 165 26.01 30.82 -5.47
C LYS A 165 26.94 29.71 -5.99
N TYR A 166 26.56 28.44 -5.79
CA TYR A 166 27.33 27.31 -6.27
C TYR A 166 27.47 27.30 -7.81
N ILE A 167 26.37 27.59 -8.52
CA ILE A 167 26.36 27.69 -9.99
C ILE A 167 27.31 28.78 -10.48
N GLU A 168 27.26 29.96 -9.86
CA GLU A 168 28.13 31.09 -10.23
C GLU A 168 29.60 30.79 -9.96
N GLU A 169 29.93 30.26 -8.78
CA GLU A 169 31.31 29.93 -8.39
C GLU A 169 31.93 28.83 -9.29
N ASN A 170 31.15 27.89 -9.80
CA ASN A 170 31.61 26.77 -10.62
C ASN A 170 31.32 26.95 -12.13
N ASN A 171 30.74 28.06 -12.54
CA ASN A 171 30.37 28.37 -13.94
C ASN A 171 29.55 27.24 -14.59
N ILE A 172 28.56 26.70 -13.84
CA ILE A 172 27.71 25.59 -14.30
C ILE A 172 26.66 26.13 -15.28
N PRO A 173 26.61 25.64 -16.53
CA PRO A 173 25.59 26.07 -17.46
C PRO A 173 24.22 25.46 -17.13
N PHE A 174 23.16 26.24 -17.34
CA PHE A 174 21.78 25.83 -17.10
C PHE A 174 20.81 26.51 -18.08
N VAL A 175 19.57 26.01 -18.14
CA VAL A 175 18.48 26.61 -18.90
C VAL A 175 17.48 27.25 -17.94
N GLU A 176 17.03 28.46 -18.23
CA GLU A 176 16.00 29.14 -17.48
C GLU A 176 14.61 28.73 -17.97
N ASP A 177 13.78 28.30 -17.03
CA ASP A 177 12.38 27.99 -17.28
C ASP A 177 11.49 29.20 -17.02
N LYS A 178 10.95 29.78 -18.08
CA LYS A 178 10.11 30.99 -18.04
C LYS A 178 8.80 30.80 -17.25
N THR A 179 8.28 29.56 -17.15
CA THR A 179 7.01 29.27 -16.44
C THR A 179 7.14 29.33 -14.92
N ASN A 180 8.33 29.41 -14.37
CA ASN A 180 8.56 29.60 -12.94
C ASN A 180 7.99 30.92 -12.38
N PHE A 181 7.65 31.88 -13.27
CA PHE A 181 7.13 33.20 -12.93
C PHE A 181 5.60 33.34 -13.05
N GLU A 182 4.88 32.30 -13.45
CA GLU A 182 3.43 32.36 -13.60
C GLU A 182 2.71 32.09 -12.27
N GLU A 183 1.85 33.02 -11.81
CA GLU A 183 1.10 32.92 -10.55
C GLU A 183 -0.12 31.99 -10.60
N LEU A 184 -0.30 31.22 -11.65
CA LEU A 184 -1.47 30.35 -11.87
C LEU A 184 -1.61 29.27 -10.79
N TYR A 185 -0.52 28.80 -10.23
CA TYR A 185 -0.50 27.70 -9.26
C TYR A 185 -0.25 28.19 -7.83
N LEU A 186 -0.93 27.56 -6.86
CA LEU A 186 -0.77 27.87 -5.42
C LEU A 186 0.71 27.85 -4.98
N ARG A 187 1.50 26.93 -5.50
CA ARG A 187 2.92 26.81 -5.21
C ARG A 187 3.69 28.07 -5.65
N ASN A 188 3.42 28.57 -6.83
CA ASN A 188 4.05 29.81 -7.31
C ASN A 188 3.61 31.02 -6.51
N LYS A 189 2.32 31.12 -6.11
CA LYS A 189 1.86 32.21 -5.21
C LYS A 189 2.58 32.19 -3.86
N ILE A 190 2.78 31.01 -3.28
CA ILE A 190 3.52 30.85 -2.02
C ILE A 190 4.97 31.31 -2.22
N ARG A 191 5.62 30.89 -3.32
CA ARG A 191 7.00 31.23 -3.65
C ARG A 191 7.21 32.72 -3.89
N LEU A 192 6.35 33.32 -4.70
CA LEU A 192 6.54 34.71 -5.18
C LEU A 192 6.00 35.74 -4.20
N ASN A 193 4.96 35.43 -3.45
CA ASN A 193 4.27 36.39 -2.62
C ASN A 193 4.47 36.11 -1.11
N LEU A 194 4.21 34.87 -0.64
CA LEU A 194 4.21 34.59 0.78
C LEU A 194 5.62 34.47 1.36
N PHE A 195 6.51 33.73 0.74
CA PHE A 195 7.87 33.56 1.26
C PHE A 195 8.69 34.84 1.35
N PRO A 196 8.65 35.81 0.39
CA PRO A 196 9.30 37.10 0.55
C PRO A 196 8.81 37.88 1.77
N ILE A 197 7.49 37.89 2.02
CA ILE A 197 6.92 38.56 3.22
C ILE A 197 7.43 37.84 4.46
N LEU A 198 7.32 36.51 4.56
CA LEU A 198 7.79 35.78 5.73
C LEU A 198 9.28 35.95 5.99
N LYS A 199 10.13 36.04 4.95
CA LYS A 199 11.58 36.21 5.05
C LYS A 199 11.94 37.62 5.49
N ASN A 200 11.30 38.65 4.90
CA ASN A 200 11.69 40.04 5.09
C ASN A 200 11.06 40.67 6.33
N GLU A 201 9.80 40.32 6.65
CA GLU A 201 9.04 40.98 7.69
C GLU A 201 8.99 40.22 9.02
N TYR A 202 9.13 38.88 8.97
CA TYR A 202 8.93 38.02 10.14
C TYR A 202 10.18 37.24 10.55
N ASN A 203 10.78 36.47 9.65
CA ASN A 203 11.93 35.64 10.00
C ASN A 203 12.86 35.42 8.81
N PRO A 204 14.01 36.07 8.74
CA PRO A 204 14.99 35.87 7.65
C PRO A 204 15.45 34.43 7.49
N ARG A 205 15.33 33.58 8.53
CA ARG A 205 15.68 32.16 8.52
C ARG A 205 14.44 31.25 8.52
N ILE A 206 13.34 31.68 7.90
CA ILE A 206 12.08 30.91 7.87
C ILE A 206 12.25 29.52 7.23
N LEU A 207 13.08 29.39 6.18
CA LEU A 207 13.36 28.14 5.53
C LEU A 207 14.01 27.13 6.49
N ASP A 208 14.96 27.57 7.29
CA ASP A 208 15.61 26.73 8.30
C ASP A 208 14.64 26.33 9.42
N ALA A 209 13.76 27.24 9.80
CA ALA A 209 12.74 26.97 10.82
C ALA A 209 11.76 25.88 10.35
N ILE A 210 11.29 25.97 9.10
CA ILE A 210 10.40 24.96 8.49
C ILE A 210 11.14 23.64 8.30
N SER A 211 12.40 23.66 7.86
CA SER A 211 13.20 22.43 7.71
C SER A 211 13.39 21.72 9.05
N ARG A 212 13.67 22.45 10.14
CA ARG A 212 13.73 21.87 11.50
C ARG A 212 12.38 21.27 11.92
N LEU A 213 11.27 21.99 11.69
CA LEU A 213 9.93 21.48 11.98
C LEU A 213 9.65 20.17 11.24
N SER A 214 10.02 20.11 9.95
CA SER A 214 9.91 18.90 9.12
C SER A 214 10.70 17.73 9.71
N ASN A 215 11.94 17.93 10.12
CA ASN A 215 12.76 16.90 10.74
C ASN A 215 12.17 16.42 12.08
N ILE A 216 11.71 17.33 12.93
CA ILE A 216 11.04 16.99 14.19
C ILE A 216 9.78 16.14 13.90
N ALA A 217 8.96 16.54 12.93
CA ALA A 217 7.77 15.80 12.55
C ALA A 217 8.11 14.39 12.05
N PHE A 218 9.20 14.24 11.30
CA PHE A 218 9.72 12.95 10.86
C PHE A 218 10.12 12.05 12.02
N ASP A 219 10.88 12.58 12.99
CA ASP A 219 11.32 11.83 14.17
C ASP A 219 10.11 11.34 14.99
N TYR A 220 9.13 12.21 15.25
CA TYR A 220 7.91 11.81 15.96
C TYR A 220 7.09 10.77 15.19
N SER A 221 6.98 10.89 13.87
CA SER A 221 6.28 9.89 13.04
C SER A 221 7.00 8.55 13.07
N THR A 222 8.34 8.54 13.01
CA THR A 222 9.15 7.32 13.09
C THR A 222 8.95 6.61 14.42
N ILE A 223 9.09 7.32 15.56
CA ILE A 223 8.86 6.76 16.89
C ILE A 223 7.45 6.20 17.03
N SER A 224 6.44 6.92 16.49
CA SER A 224 5.05 6.47 16.53
C SER A 224 4.86 5.16 15.78
N ARG A 225 5.44 5.00 14.60
CA ARG A 225 5.40 3.77 13.79
C ARG A 225 6.10 2.61 14.49
N GLU A 226 7.29 2.84 15.00
CA GLU A 226 8.05 1.84 15.76
C GLU A 226 7.27 1.37 16.99
N TYR A 227 6.64 2.29 17.72
CA TYR A 227 5.84 1.96 18.88
C TYR A 227 4.58 1.16 18.50
N ILE A 228 3.89 1.52 17.43
CA ILE A 228 2.74 0.74 16.92
C ILE A 228 3.20 -0.64 16.46
N ALA A 229 4.30 -0.74 15.71
CA ALA A 229 4.87 -2.01 15.26
C ALA A 229 5.24 -2.92 16.44
N SER A 230 5.79 -2.37 17.53
CA SER A 230 6.12 -3.13 18.74
C SER A 230 4.89 -3.78 19.43
N LYS A 231 3.67 -3.40 19.04
CA LYS A 231 2.41 -3.98 19.56
C LYS A 231 1.84 -5.09 18.67
N GLU A 232 2.50 -5.44 17.58
CA GLU A 232 2.14 -6.59 16.76
C GLU A 232 2.18 -7.89 17.59
N GLY A 233 1.24 -8.82 17.31
CA GLY A 233 1.04 -10.03 18.10
C GLY A 233 0.36 -9.81 19.45
N LEU A 234 0.48 -8.61 20.05
CA LEU A 234 -0.16 -8.28 21.32
C LEU A 234 -1.51 -7.57 21.16
N LEU A 235 -1.51 -6.48 20.39
CA LEU A 235 -2.67 -5.60 20.19
C LEU A 235 -3.31 -5.78 18.82
N TRP A 236 -2.52 -6.06 17.83
CA TRP A 236 -2.91 -6.25 16.44
C TRP A 236 -2.03 -7.30 15.76
N GLU A 237 -2.49 -7.80 14.63
CA GLU A 237 -1.75 -8.73 13.77
C GLU A 237 -2.07 -8.45 12.30
N PHE A 238 -1.11 -8.72 11.43
CA PHE A 238 -1.30 -8.70 9.99
C PHE A 238 -1.64 -10.11 9.51
N ASN A 239 -2.78 -10.29 8.88
CA ASN A 239 -3.23 -11.58 8.36
C ASN A 239 -3.62 -11.45 6.89
N LYS A 240 -2.79 -12.02 6.02
CA LYS A 240 -2.90 -11.95 4.56
C LYS A 240 -2.89 -10.48 4.10
N GLU A 241 -4.01 -9.87 3.88
CA GLU A 241 -4.15 -8.50 3.38
C GLU A 241 -4.99 -7.63 4.33
N LYS A 242 -5.17 -8.09 5.58
CA LYS A 242 -5.97 -7.42 6.60
C LYS A 242 -5.13 -7.15 7.85
N ILE A 243 -5.41 -6.02 8.48
CA ILE A 243 -4.98 -5.76 9.85
C ILE A 243 -6.13 -6.15 10.78
N LEU A 244 -5.83 -6.99 11.75
CA LEU A 244 -6.75 -7.44 12.79
C LEU A 244 -6.38 -6.78 14.11
N VAL A 245 -7.25 -5.95 14.69
CA VAL A 245 -6.99 -5.28 15.96
C VAL A 245 -7.94 -5.83 17.04
N TYR A 246 -7.40 -6.26 18.17
CA TYR A 246 -8.18 -6.79 19.30
C TYR A 246 -8.87 -5.66 20.06
N ILE A 247 -10.20 -5.56 19.96
CA ILE A 247 -11.00 -4.42 20.45
C ILE A 247 -10.83 -4.21 21.93
N GLU A 248 -10.92 -5.27 22.76
CA GLU A 248 -10.82 -5.13 24.22
C GLU A 248 -9.43 -4.63 24.64
N LYS A 249 -8.37 -5.08 23.99
CA LYS A 249 -7.02 -4.57 24.24
C LYS A 249 -6.85 -3.13 23.72
N LEU A 250 -7.50 -2.80 22.62
CA LEU A 250 -7.49 -1.46 22.02
C LEU A 250 -8.19 -0.43 22.92
N LYS A 251 -9.32 -0.79 23.53
CA LYS A 251 -10.04 0.07 24.48
C LYS A 251 -9.21 0.46 25.70
N LEU A 252 -8.25 -0.38 26.11
CA LEU A 252 -7.32 -0.08 27.20
C LEU A 252 -6.24 0.94 26.83
N GLN A 253 -6.05 1.22 25.55
CA GLN A 253 -5.09 2.21 25.10
C GLN A 253 -5.67 3.63 25.21
N SER A 254 -4.79 4.63 25.36
CA SER A 254 -5.22 6.02 25.34
C SER A 254 -5.86 6.39 23.99
N ARG A 255 -6.81 7.33 24.01
CA ARG A 255 -7.44 7.85 22.79
C ARG A 255 -6.39 8.37 21.79
N SER A 256 -5.35 9.05 22.30
CA SER A 256 -4.27 9.57 21.44
C SER A 256 -3.53 8.44 20.70
N PHE A 257 -3.23 7.34 21.39
CA PHE A 257 -2.62 6.18 20.75
C PHE A 257 -3.53 5.59 19.68
N ARG A 258 -4.81 5.37 19.99
CA ARG A 258 -5.78 4.84 19.04
C ARG A 258 -5.90 5.71 17.80
N ASN A 259 -5.97 7.04 17.97
CA ASN A 259 -6.06 8.00 16.87
C ASN A 259 -4.85 7.94 15.94
N ILE A 260 -3.64 7.82 16.51
CA ILE A 260 -2.40 7.69 15.71
C ILE A 260 -2.41 6.34 14.98
N MET A 261 -2.75 5.26 15.67
CA MET A 261 -2.81 3.91 15.08
C MET A 261 -3.79 3.83 13.89
N TYR A 262 -4.98 4.45 13.99
CA TYR A 262 -5.93 4.49 12.88
C TYR A 262 -5.37 5.23 11.65
N ARG A 263 -4.62 6.33 11.87
CA ARG A 263 -3.96 7.07 10.78
C ARG A 263 -2.89 6.22 10.11
N GLU A 264 -2.01 5.62 10.89
CA GLU A 264 -0.91 4.80 10.36
C GLU A 264 -1.45 3.60 9.58
N PHE A 265 -2.48 2.91 10.08
CA PHE A 265 -3.09 1.79 9.37
C PHE A 265 -3.85 2.23 8.11
N PHE A 266 -4.54 3.38 8.15
CA PHE A 266 -5.14 3.95 6.95
C PHE A 266 -4.09 4.27 5.89
N GLU A 267 -3.03 4.98 6.24
CA GLU A 267 -1.94 5.32 5.32
C GLU A 267 -1.24 4.07 4.76
N PHE A 268 -1.03 3.06 5.60
CA PHE A 268 -0.43 1.79 5.19
C PHE A 268 -1.27 1.07 4.12
N ILE A 269 -2.58 1.00 4.31
CA ILE A 269 -3.50 0.32 3.38
C ILE A 269 -3.77 1.16 2.13
N SER A 270 -4.11 2.46 2.29
CA SER A 270 -4.49 3.34 1.17
C SER A 270 -3.31 3.81 0.33
N LYS A 271 -2.11 3.81 0.92
CA LYS A 271 -0.89 4.44 0.38
C LYS A 271 -1.09 5.94 0.08
N ASP A 272 -2.08 6.56 0.70
CA ASP A 272 -2.45 7.96 0.51
C ASP A 272 -1.70 8.84 1.53
N PRO A 273 -0.80 9.72 1.08
CA PRO A 273 -0.01 10.58 1.96
C PRO A 273 -0.83 11.71 2.62
N ASP A 274 -2.02 12.03 2.09
CA ASP A 274 -2.87 13.08 2.64
C ASP A 274 -3.64 12.59 3.89
N GLY A 275 -3.71 11.26 4.07
CA GLY A 275 -4.28 10.64 5.25
C GLY A 275 -5.79 10.88 5.43
N ILE A 276 -6.26 10.84 6.68
CA ILE A 276 -7.65 11.06 7.07
C ILE A 276 -7.76 12.24 8.03
N ASN A 277 -8.88 12.98 7.93
CA ASN A 277 -9.15 14.14 8.79
C ASN A 277 -9.57 13.70 10.21
N TYR A 278 -9.55 14.66 11.15
CA TYR A 278 -9.81 14.38 12.55
C TYR A 278 -11.24 13.88 12.81
N LYS A 279 -12.24 14.37 12.07
CA LYS A 279 -13.64 13.95 12.21
C LYS A 279 -13.82 12.47 11.88
N ILE A 280 -13.20 12.02 10.80
CA ILE A 280 -13.22 10.60 10.41
C ILE A 280 -12.57 9.72 11.47
N ILE A 281 -11.46 10.19 12.07
CA ILE A 281 -10.82 9.45 13.17
C ILE A 281 -11.74 9.30 14.37
N GLU A 282 -12.50 10.33 14.72
CA GLU A 282 -13.50 10.24 15.79
C GLU A 282 -14.61 9.24 15.45
N GLU A 283 -15.06 9.20 14.20
CA GLU A 283 -16.04 8.22 13.74
C GLU A 283 -15.48 6.79 13.86
N ILE A 284 -14.21 6.56 13.48
CA ILE A 284 -13.53 5.25 13.64
C ILE A 284 -13.38 4.89 15.12
N ASP A 285 -13.00 5.86 15.98
CA ASP A 285 -12.86 5.61 17.42
C ASP A 285 -14.21 5.24 18.07
N ASN A 286 -15.29 5.87 17.64
CA ASN A 286 -16.64 5.52 18.08
C ASN A 286 -17.11 4.14 17.56
N LEU A 287 -16.59 3.70 16.41
CA LEU A 287 -16.95 2.42 15.83
C LEU A 287 -16.58 1.25 16.73
N ILE A 288 -15.46 1.30 17.49
CA ILE A 288 -15.03 0.21 18.37
C ILE A 288 -16.00 -0.08 19.54
N PHE A 289 -16.94 0.84 19.81
CA PHE A 289 -18.02 0.65 20.79
C PHE A 289 -19.33 0.18 20.14
N SER A 290 -19.33 -0.07 18.85
CA SER A 290 -20.51 -0.47 18.07
C SER A 290 -20.68 -1.99 18.05
N LYS A 291 -21.87 -2.45 17.58
CA LYS A 291 -22.17 -3.87 17.42
C LYS A 291 -21.42 -4.46 16.22
N THR A 292 -21.16 -5.75 16.26
CA THR A 292 -20.63 -6.55 15.15
C THR A 292 -21.36 -6.28 13.82
N GLY A 293 -20.60 -6.14 12.76
CA GLY A 293 -21.09 -5.87 11.40
C GLY A 293 -21.20 -4.39 11.04
N LYS A 294 -20.97 -3.47 11.99
CA LYS A 294 -20.84 -2.03 11.67
C LYS A 294 -19.49 -1.77 11.02
N TYR A 295 -19.47 -0.85 10.06
CA TYR A 295 -18.25 -0.48 9.35
C TYR A 295 -18.27 0.99 8.92
N ILE A 296 -17.09 1.52 8.63
CA ILE A 296 -16.84 2.81 8.01
C ILE A 296 -15.94 2.55 6.80
N GLU A 297 -16.30 3.13 5.67
CA GLU A 297 -15.54 3.06 4.42
C GLU A 297 -15.03 4.46 4.07
N ILE A 298 -13.73 4.57 3.83
CA ILE A 298 -13.06 5.82 3.49
C ILE A 298 -12.18 5.54 2.27
N LYS A 299 -12.53 6.12 1.12
CA LYS A 299 -11.90 5.78 -0.16
C LYS A 299 -12.05 4.27 -0.39
N ASN A 300 -10.93 3.55 -0.43
CA ASN A 300 -10.89 2.10 -0.58
C ASN A 300 -10.61 1.34 0.73
N VAL A 301 -10.44 2.05 1.86
CA VAL A 301 -10.13 1.41 3.15
C VAL A 301 -11.40 1.21 3.96
N VAL A 302 -11.59 0.00 4.44
CA VAL A 302 -12.72 -0.37 5.30
C VAL A 302 -12.23 -0.64 6.72
N PHE A 303 -12.89 0.01 7.70
CA PHE A 303 -12.80 -0.29 9.13
C PHE A 303 -14.09 -0.98 9.54
N LYS A 304 -14.04 -2.25 9.95
CA LYS A 304 -15.22 -3.07 10.23
C LYS A 304 -15.11 -3.78 11.56
N ILE A 305 -16.18 -3.73 12.36
CA ILE A 305 -16.27 -4.53 13.60
C ILE A 305 -16.71 -5.94 13.25
N GLU A 306 -15.91 -6.91 13.66
CA GLU A 306 -16.23 -8.30 13.51
C GLU A 306 -15.91 -9.07 14.80
N TYR A 307 -16.98 -9.38 15.54
CA TYR A 307 -16.91 -9.95 16.90
C TYR A 307 -16.05 -9.09 17.84
N ASP A 308 -14.93 -9.63 18.31
CA ASP A 308 -13.97 -9.00 19.21
C ASP A 308 -12.82 -8.25 18.49
N LYS A 309 -12.89 -8.15 17.15
CA LYS A 309 -11.84 -7.54 16.33
C LYS A 309 -12.34 -6.38 15.50
N LEU A 310 -11.48 -5.37 15.33
CA LEU A 310 -11.59 -4.35 14.28
C LEU A 310 -10.73 -4.81 13.10
N LEU A 311 -11.37 -5.04 11.96
CA LEU A 311 -10.72 -5.38 10.69
C LEU A 311 -10.45 -4.11 9.92
N ILE A 312 -9.24 -3.98 9.34
CA ILE A 312 -8.86 -2.86 8.48
C ILE A 312 -8.26 -3.46 7.20
N TYR A 313 -8.84 -3.13 6.02
CA TYR A 313 -8.43 -3.74 4.76
C TYR A 313 -8.80 -2.86 3.55
N ASP A 314 -8.15 -3.13 2.40
CA ASP A 314 -8.53 -2.55 1.12
C ASP A 314 -9.75 -3.29 0.55
N LYS A 315 -10.83 -2.55 0.28
CA LYS A 315 -12.07 -3.07 -0.28
C LYS A 315 -11.88 -3.77 -1.62
N ASN A 316 -11.04 -3.21 -2.49
CA ASN A 316 -10.82 -3.74 -3.84
C ASN A 316 -10.20 -5.14 -3.84
N ILE A 317 -9.42 -5.46 -2.80
CA ILE A 317 -8.81 -6.78 -2.64
C ILE A 317 -9.88 -7.81 -2.25
N PHE A 318 -10.89 -7.40 -1.47
CA PHE A 318 -11.89 -8.32 -0.89
C PHE A 318 -13.18 -8.46 -1.69
N GLU A 319 -13.58 -7.48 -2.50
CA GLU A 319 -14.78 -7.61 -3.37
C GLU A 319 -14.61 -8.67 -4.46
N ASN A 320 -13.38 -9.03 -4.82
CA ASN A 320 -13.05 -10.06 -5.81
C ASN A 320 -12.99 -11.49 -5.24
N LEU A 321 -13.37 -11.71 -3.97
CA LEU A 321 -13.23 -13.00 -3.29
C LEU A 321 -14.53 -13.84 -3.25
N GLU A 322 -15.64 -13.41 -3.83
CA GLU A 322 -16.82 -14.25 -3.97
C GLU A 322 -16.62 -15.22 -5.13
N MET A 323 -16.54 -16.50 -4.82
CA MET A 323 -16.44 -17.55 -5.81
C MET A 323 -17.69 -18.44 -5.75
N LYS A 324 -18.37 -18.62 -6.88
CA LYS A 324 -19.40 -19.63 -7.01
C LYS A 324 -18.75 -20.94 -7.43
N PHE A 325 -19.05 -22.00 -6.73
CA PHE A 325 -18.61 -23.36 -7.06
C PHE A 325 -19.77 -24.33 -6.85
N TYR A 326 -19.77 -25.37 -7.66
CA TYR A 326 -20.72 -26.48 -7.60
C TYR A 326 -20.04 -27.72 -8.16
N PHE A 327 -20.00 -28.78 -7.36
CA PHE A 327 -19.45 -30.07 -7.76
C PHE A 327 -20.51 -31.17 -7.53
N GLU A 328 -20.70 -32.03 -8.49
CA GLU A 328 -21.53 -33.23 -8.44
C GLU A 328 -20.88 -34.35 -9.26
N ASN A 329 -21.37 -35.57 -9.17
CA ASN A 329 -20.78 -36.76 -9.81
C ASN A 329 -19.30 -36.93 -9.42
N LEU A 330 -19.06 -36.91 -8.10
CA LEU A 330 -17.72 -36.92 -7.53
C LEU A 330 -17.08 -38.31 -7.62
N ASP A 331 -15.78 -38.34 -7.82
CA ASP A 331 -14.95 -39.56 -7.84
C ASP A 331 -13.72 -39.40 -6.94
N PHE A 332 -12.80 -40.36 -6.96
CA PHE A 332 -11.54 -40.33 -6.22
C PHE A 332 -10.51 -39.40 -6.88
N SER A 333 -10.87 -38.17 -7.08
CA SER A 333 -10.00 -37.12 -7.65
C SER A 333 -9.81 -35.94 -6.74
N LEU A 334 -8.94 -35.03 -7.15
CA LEU A 334 -8.70 -33.74 -6.47
C LEU A 334 -9.60 -32.67 -7.10
N TYR A 335 -10.47 -32.07 -6.29
CA TYR A 335 -11.30 -30.92 -6.69
C TYR A 335 -10.69 -29.66 -6.14
N SER A 336 -10.24 -28.80 -7.02
CA SER A 336 -9.45 -27.60 -6.67
C SER A 336 -10.21 -26.32 -6.95
N THR A 337 -10.20 -25.40 -6.01
CA THR A 337 -10.70 -24.04 -6.16
C THR A 337 -9.60 -23.03 -5.82
N LYS A 338 -9.90 -21.74 -5.91
CA LYS A 338 -8.98 -20.69 -5.47
C LYS A 338 -8.70 -20.75 -3.95
N PHE A 339 -9.68 -21.21 -3.14
CA PHE A 339 -9.62 -21.10 -1.68
C PHE A 339 -9.36 -22.41 -0.97
N PHE A 340 -9.66 -23.55 -1.62
CA PHE A 340 -9.51 -24.86 -1.00
C PHE A 340 -9.34 -25.96 -2.03
N ASP A 341 -8.74 -27.06 -1.58
CA ASP A 341 -8.70 -28.33 -2.27
C ASP A 341 -9.55 -29.36 -1.52
N ILE A 342 -10.26 -30.20 -2.26
CA ILE A 342 -11.05 -31.30 -1.71
C ILE A 342 -10.43 -32.61 -2.22
N ILE A 343 -10.08 -33.49 -1.29
CA ILE A 343 -9.48 -34.79 -1.57
C ILE A 343 -10.45 -35.89 -1.10
N ILE A 344 -10.76 -36.82 -1.98
CA ILE A 344 -11.61 -37.97 -1.68
C ILE A 344 -10.77 -39.24 -1.78
N GLU A 345 -10.72 -40.02 -0.68
CA GLU A 345 -9.85 -41.19 -0.55
C GLU A 345 -10.62 -42.36 0.06
N GLN A 346 -10.19 -43.57 -0.31
CA GLN A 346 -10.66 -44.78 0.38
C GLN A 346 -10.17 -44.76 1.84
N SER A 347 -11.01 -45.26 2.75
CA SER A 347 -10.70 -45.30 4.17
C SER A 347 -11.19 -46.58 4.84
N SER A 348 -10.87 -46.77 6.12
CA SER A 348 -11.28 -47.90 6.94
C SER A 348 -12.05 -47.45 8.18
N PHE A 349 -12.79 -48.39 8.76
CA PHE A 349 -13.49 -48.15 10.03
C PHE A 349 -12.53 -47.89 11.20
N GLU A 350 -11.34 -48.47 11.14
CA GLU A 350 -10.28 -48.19 12.14
C GLU A 350 -9.76 -46.75 12.03
N GLU A 351 -9.51 -46.29 10.82
CA GLU A 351 -9.13 -44.89 10.59
C GLU A 351 -10.23 -43.92 11.05
N PHE A 352 -11.50 -44.26 10.74
CA PHE A 352 -12.64 -43.47 11.23
C PHE A 352 -12.65 -43.39 12.78
N LYS A 353 -12.51 -44.54 13.47
CA LYS A 353 -12.47 -44.54 14.97
C LYS A 353 -11.42 -43.62 15.52
N ASN A 354 -10.25 -43.57 14.93
CA ASN A 354 -9.11 -42.76 15.36
C ASN A 354 -9.29 -41.27 15.04
N LEU A 355 -9.97 -40.92 13.96
CA LEU A 355 -10.05 -39.55 13.42
C LEU A 355 -11.46 -38.93 13.47
N LYS A 356 -12.48 -39.62 14.00
CA LYS A 356 -13.89 -39.17 14.01
C LYS A 356 -14.15 -37.80 14.64
N GLN A 357 -13.26 -37.35 15.51
CA GLN A 357 -13.38 -36.04 16.18
C GLN A 357 -12.75 -34.90 15.38
N ASN A 358 -12.04 -35.22 14.30
CA ASN A 358 -11.43 -34.20 13.46
C ASN A 358 -12.51 -33.51 12.59
N LYS A 359 -12.69 -32.22 12.81
CA LYS A 359 -13.69 -31.41 12.09
C LYS A 359 -13.33 -31.15 10.62
N ASP A 360 -12.06 -31.40 10.23
CA ASP A 360 -11.55 -31.22 8.87
C ASP A 360 -11.85 -32.43 7.98
N LEU A 361 -12.44 -33.48 8.53
CA LEU A 361 -12.68 -34.75 7.84
C LEU A 361 -14.15 -35.13 7.85
N LEU A 362 -14.65 -35.61 6.71
CA LEU A 362 -15.93 -36.27 6.58
C LEU A 362 -15.70 -37.74 6.22
N PHE A 363 -16.31 -38.66 6.98
CA PHE A 363 -16.37 -40.09 6.66
C PHE A 363 -17.80 -40.45 6.30
N ILE A 364 -18.02 -41.06 5.15
CA ILE A 364 -19.33 -41.59 4.68
C ILE A 364 -19.16 -42.93 4.02
N ASN A 365 -20.27 -43.69 3.87
CA ASN A 365 -20.28 -44.88 3.08
C ASN A 365 -20.16 -44.52 1.59
N LYS A 366 -19.32 -45.21 0.84
CA LYS A 366 -19.03 -44.99 -0.58
C LYS A 366 -20.29 -44.97 -1.46
N LYS A 367 -21.33 -45.72 -1.11
CA LYS A 367 -22.62 -45.72 -1.83
C LYS A 367 -23.28 -44.36 -1.95
N TYR A 368 -22.91 -43.40 -1.07
CA TYR A 368 -23.43 -42.05 -1.10
C TYR A 368 -22.61 -41.08 -1.94
N LEU A 369 -21.48 -41.52 -2.52
CA LEU A 369 -20.60 -40.66 -3.31
C LEU A 369 -21.33 -40.10 -4.56
N ASP A 370 -22.12 -40.89 -5.24
CA ASP A 370 -22.88 -40.50 -6.43
C ASP A 370 -23.99 -39.45 -6.12
N PHE A 371 -24.40 -39.35 -4.86
CA PHE A 371 -25.43 -38.41 -4.39
C PHE A 371 -24.81 -37.21 -3.70
N LEU A 372 -23.49 -37.18 -3.53
CA LEU A 372 -22.78 -36.11 -2.84
C LEU A 372 -22.63 -34.89 -3.76
N LYS A 373 -23.05 -33.75 -3.26
CA LYS A 373 -22.89 -32.43 -3.90
C LYS A 373 -22.12 -31.49 -3.00
N ILE A 374 -21.32 -30.63 -3.59
CA ILE A 374 -20.56 -29.61 -2.89
C ILE A 374 -20.89 -28.27 -3.51
N ARG A 375 -21.40 -27.35 -2.72
CA ARG A 375 -21.90 -26.05 -3.18
C ARG A 375 -21.63 -24.89 -2.20
N ASN A 376 -21.85 -23.69 -2.65
CA ASN A 376 -21.91 -22.53 -1.77
C ASN A 376 -23.14 -22.59 -0.86
N LYS A 377 -23.07 -21.86 0.25
CA LYS A 377 -24.20 -21.67 1.15
C LYS A 377 -25.34 -20.95 0.45
N GLU A 378 -26.59 -21.42 0.69
CA GLU A 378 -27.81 -20.80 0.23
C GLU A 378 -28.67 -20.24 1.38
N ASN A 379 -29.66 -19.40 1.02
CA ASN A 379 -30.60 -18.89 2.01
C ASN A 379 -31.58 -20.00 2.40
N GLY A 380 -31.76 -20.19 3.72
CA GLY A 380 -32.64 -21.23 4.23
C GLY A 380 -31.93 -22.53 4.61
N ASP A 381 -30.62 -22.67 4.31
CA ASP A 381 -29.84 -23.84 4.69
C ASP A 381 -29.93 -24.15 6.20
N PHE A 382 -30.11 -25.41 6.52
CA PHE A 382 -30.09 -25.92 7.87
C PHE A 382 -29.32 -27.22 7.98
N LEU A 383 -28.72 -27.46 9.13
CA LEU A 383 -28.04 -28.69 9.48
C LEU A 383 -28.88 -29.47 10.52
N GLU A 384 -29.03 -30.76 10.31
CA GLU A 384 -29.71 -31.65 11.26
C GLU A 384 -28.72 -32.17 12.29
N LEU A 385 -28.99 -31.88 13.54
CA LEU A 385 -28.17 -32.22 14.70
C LEU A 385 -28.94 -33.19 15.62
N GLU A 386 -28.29 -33.70 16.65
CA GLU A 386 -28.85 -34.66 17.60
C GLU A 386 -30.18 -34.17 18.22
N PHE A 387 -30.30 -32.89 18.52
CA PHE A 387 -31.48 -32.28 19.15
C PHE A 387 -32.36 -31.45 18.21
N GLY A 388 -32.32 -31.73 16.89
CA GLY A 388 -33.18 -31.05 15.90
C GLY A 388 -32.44 -30.31 14.81
N LYS A 389 -33.17 -29.48 14.06
CA LYS A 389 -32.66 -28.72 12.93
C LYS A 389 -32.20 -27.33 13.36
N LYS A 390 -30.99 -26.93 12.98
CA LYS A 390 -30.47 -25.57 13.23
C LYS A 390 -30.12 -24.88 11.93
N LYS A 391 -30.53 -23.62 11.76
CA LYS A 391 -30.18 -22.84 10.58
C LYS A 391 -28.67 -22.65 10.48
N LEU A 392 -28.11 -22.85 9.31
CA LEU A 392 -26.69 -22.72 9.07
C LEU A 392 -26.16 -21.31 9.38
N LYS A 393 -27.01 -20.29 9.17
CA LYS A 393 -26.72 -18.91 9.58
C LYS A 393 -26.43 -18.81 11.08
N ASP A 394 -27.22 -19.49 11.91
CA ASP A 394 -27.08 -19.42 13.37
C ASP A 394 -25.86 -20.21 13.84
N ILE A 395 -25.57 -21.36 13.20
CA ILE A 395 -24.36 -22.13 13.44
C ILE A 395 -23.11 -21.26 13.14
N PHE A 396 -23.07 -20.55 12.05
CA PHE A 396 -21.98 -19.66 11.70
C PHE A 396 -21.82 -18.50 12.70
N ILE A 397 -22.90 -18.03 13.30
CA ILE A 397 -22.85 -16.99 14.34
C ILE A 397 -22.24 -17.56 15.61
N ASP A 398 -22.70 -18.73 16.06
CA ASP A 398 -22.23 -19.38 17.28
C ASP A 398 -20.74 -19.76 17.21
N GLU A 399 -20.31 -20.26 16.05
CA GLU A 399 -18.90 -20.60 15.79
C GLU A 399 -18.06 -19.37 15.38
N LYS A 400 -18.62 -18.14 15.50
CA LYS A 400 -17.95 -16.86 15.18
C LYS A 400 -17.34 -16.79 13.78
N VAL A 401 -17.96 -17.43 12.78
CA VAL A 401 -17.50 -17.40 11.40
C VAL A 401 -17.82 -16.05 10.78
N SER A 402 -16.83 -15.38 10.19
CA SER A 402 -16.96 -14.10 9.52
C SER A 402 -17.99 -14.14 8.40
N LYS A 403 -18.82 -13.09 8.28
CA LYS A 403 -19.85 -13.02 7.24
C LYS A 403 -19.27 -13.14 5.83
N ASP A 404 -18.10 -12.57 5.61
CA ASP A 404 -17.43 -12.54 4.29
C ASP A 404 -16.89 -13.93 3.90
N ILE A 405 -16.46 -14.73 4.89
CA ILE A 405 -15.94 -16.09 4.66
C ILE A 405 -17.09 -17.09 4.43
N ARG A 406 -18.27 -16.87 5.04
CA ARG A 406 -19.40 -17.82 4.97
C ARG A 406 -19.81 -18.21 3.56
N LYS A 407 -19.63 -17.33 2.60
CA LYS A 407 -19.98 -17.55 1.19
C LYS A 407 -19.02 -18.50 0.49
N ASN A 408 -17.79 -18.59 0.97
CA ASN A 408 -16.73 -19.41 0.38
C ASN A 408 -16.49 -20.74 1.09
N ILE A 409 -17.22 -21.01 2.19
CA ILE A 409 -17.15 -22.29 2.88
C ILE A 409 -17.94 -23.34 2.09
N PRO A 410 -17.34 -24.47 1.71
CA PRO A 410 -18.04 -25.52 0.98
C PRO A 410 -19.07 -26.21 1.89
N ILE A 411 -20.27 -26.38 1.35
CA ILE A 411 -21.37 -27.11 1.98
C ILE A 411 -21.50 -28.46 1.30
N PHE A 412 -21.39 -29.53 2.07
CA PHE A 412 -21.52 -30.89 1.59
C PHE A 412 -22.96 -31.38 1.84
N GLU A 413 -23.61 -31.83 0.77
CA GLU A 413 -25.01 -32.21 0.75
C GLU A 413 -25.20 -33.58 0.10
N ILE A 414 -26.04 -34.42 0.71
CA ILE A 414 -26.50 -35.72 0.17
C ILE A 414 -28.02 -35.70 0.16
N GLU A 415 -28.65 -35.96 -0.97
CA GLU A 415 -30.12 -36.07 -1.13
C GLU A 415 -30.86 -34.82 -0.50
N ASN A 416 -30.38 -33.63 -0.80
CA ASN A 416 -30.86 -32.33 -0.28
C ASN A 416 -30.73 -32.16 1.27
N ASN A 417 -29.92 -32.99 1.93
CA ASN A 417 -29.60 -32.82 3.34
C ASN A 417 -28.13 -32.39 3.50
N ILE A 418 -27.88 -31.29 4.19
CA ILE A 418 -26.52 -30.89 4.50
C ILE A 418 -25.92 -31.87 5.51
N VAL A 419 -24.82 -32.50 5.13
CA VAL A 419 -24.15 -33.52 5.94
C VAL A 419 -22.93 -33.00 6.67
N TRP A 420 -22.26 -31.98 6.09
CA TRP A 420 -21.03 -31.45 6.67
C TRP A 420 -20.73 -30.02 6.20
N VAL A 421 -20.20 -29.25 7.15
CA VAL A 421 -19.60 -27.95 6.94
C VAL A 421 -18.18 -28.04 7.51
N PRO A 422 -17.13 -28.08 6.69
CA PRO A 422 -15.75 -28.26 7.11
C PRO A 422 -15.33 -27.32 8.22
N ASN A 423 -14.56 -27.83 9.19
CA ASN A 423 -14.08 -27.12 10.37
C ASN A 423 -15.15 -26.61 11.35
N ILE A 424 -16.42 -26.77 11.00
CA ILE A 424 -17.54 -26.19 11.75
C ILE A 424 -18.36 -27.28 12.40
N ARG A 425 -19.14 -28.04 11.61
CA ARG A 425 -20.10 -28.99 12.15
C ARG A 425 -20.48 -30.08 11.15
N ARG A 426 -20.72 -31.31 11.66
CA ARG A 426 -21.28 -32.44 10.92
C ARG A 426 -22.72 -32.72 11.37
N SER A 427 -23.55 -33.21 10.43
CA SER A 427 -24.87 -33.78 10.69
C SER A 427 -24.76 -35.16 11.36
N ASN A 428 -25.79 -35.56 12.07
CA ASN A 428 -25.95 -36.93 12.61
C ASN A 428 -26.47 -37.94 11.56
N ARG A 429 -26.70 -37.51 10.33
CA ARG A 429 -27.08 -38.37 9.22
C ARG A 429 -25.85 -38.96 8.53
N TYR A 430 -26.08 -40.08 7.86
CA TYR A 430 -25.06 -40.74 7.03
C TYR A 430 -23.78 -41.11 7.80
N LEU A 431 -23.94 -41.50 9.05
CA LEU A 431 -22.85 -42.02 9.87
C LEU A 431 -22.38 -43.37 9.33
N VAL A 432 -21.10 -43.66 9.48
CA VAL A 432 -20.48 -44.92 9.02
C VAL A 432 -20.54 -45.99 10.09
N ASP A 433 -20.68 -47.25 9.66
CA ASP A 433 -20.66 -48.44 10.48
C ASP A 433 -19.52 -49.39 10.04
N GLU A 434 -19.19 -50.37 10.87
CA GLU A 434 -18.07 -51.30 10.67
C GLU A 434 -18.14 -52.08 9.36
N LYS A 435 -19.36 -52.33 8.87
CA LYS A 435 -19.61 -53.05 7.62
C LYS A 435 -19.63 -52.21 6.34
N ASP A 436 -19.46 -50.89 6.52
CA ASP A 436 -19.52 -49.97 5.38
C ASP A 436 -18.23 -49.95 4.56
N ASP A 437 -18.37 -49.76 3.24
CA ASP A 437 -17.27 -49.37 2.38
C ASP A 437 -17.06 -47.84 2.54
N ILE A 438 -16.02 -47.46 3.30
CA ILE A 438 -15.86 -46.10 3.83
C ILE A 438 -14.95 -45.28 2.95
N ILE A 439 -15.38 -44.07 2.65
CA ILE A 439 -14.53 -43.01 2.05
C ILE A 439 -14.31 -41.84 3.04
N LYS A 440 -13.16 -41.25 2.92
CA LYS A 440 -12.74 -40.09 3.66
C LYS A 440 -12.64 -38.89 2.74
N ILE A 441 -13.23 -37.78 3.13
CA ILE A 441 -13.16 -36.50 2.41
C ILE A 441 -12.45 -35.48 3.28
N ARG A 442 -11.43 -34.84 2.72
CA ARG A 442 -10.64 -33.81 3.39
C ARG A 442 -10.76 -32.50 2.62
N VAL A 443 -10.89 -31.38 3.35
CA VAL A 443 -10.83 -30.04 2.79
C VAL A 443 -9.58 -29.36 3.31
N LEU A 444 -8.70 -28.96 2.40
CA LEU A 444 -7.47 -28.24 2.67
C LEU A 444 -7.64 -26.79 2.23
N SER A 445 -7.59 -25.84 3.17
CA SER A 445 -7.60 -24.41 2.83
C SER A 445 -6.31 -24.04 2.10
N LYS A 446 -6.41 -23.33 0.99
CA LYS A 446 -5.27 -22.69 0.33
C LYS A 446 -4.95 -21.39 1.04
N GLU A 447 -3.70 -21.20 1.35
CA GLU A 447 -3.17 -19.96 1.94
C GLU A 447 -3.20 -18.78 0.97
#